data_d4820b0fc3ce815b31f3cafa13b03710
#
_entry.id   d4820b0fc3ce815b31f3cafa13b03710
#
_cell.length_a   1.000
_cell.length_b   1.000
_cell.length_c   1.000
_cell.angle_alpha   90.00
_cell.angle_beta   90.00
_cell.angle_gamma   90.00
#
_symmetry.space_group_name_H-M   'P 1'
#
loop_
_entity.id
_entity.type
_entity.pdbx_description
1 polymer ?
#
loop_
_entity_poly.entity_id
_entity_poly.type
_entity_poly.pdbx_seq_one_letter_code
_entity_poly.pdbx_strand_id
1 'polypeptide(L)'
;MEEKKQTQKKEICQYSKRCGGCAFQGMSYEEQLEQKQKTVKKYLKKYVKPDTIVRMYYPYHYRNKVAAAFGRLRNGTFISGTYEEGTHRIVPIESCMIEDKNADRIIGTIRGLLKSFKIKTYDEDSGYGLLRHVLVRVGKKSKEVLVVLVLGSPVLPSSGNYKYRDQCQ
;
A
#
# COMPACT_ATOMS: atom_id res chain seq x y z
N MET A 1 -12.19 -35.32 -10.61
CA MET A 1 -10.96 -34.57 -10.97
C MET A 1 -10.37 -34.09 -9.65
N GLU A 2 -9.32 -34.73 -9.17
CA GLU A 2 -8.63 -34.33 -7.94
C GLU A 2 -7.80 -33.09 -8.21
N GLU A 3 -8.23 -31.96 -7.64
CA GLU A 3 -7.41 -30.74 -7.63
C GLU A 3 -6.16 -30.99 -6.77
N LYS A 4 -5.01 -31.06 -7.44
CA LYS A 4 -3.71 -31.13 -6.77
C LYS A 4 -3.59 -29.92 -5.84
N LYS A 5 -3.65 -30.14 -4.52
CA LYS A 5 -3.27 -29.19 -3.48
C LYS A 5 -1.81 -28.78 -3.72
N GLN A 6 -1.59 -27.69 -4.43
CA GLN A 6 -0.29 -27.04 -4.42
C GLN A 6 -0.12 -26.41 -3.04
N THR A 7 0.66 -27.06 -2.20
CA THR A 7 1.16 -26.48 -0.95
C THR A 7 2.03 -25.30 -1.29
N GLN A 8 1.46 -24.09 -1.26
CA GLN A 8 2.23 -22.86 -1.47
C GLN A 8 3.23 -22.72 -0.33
N LYS A 9 4.51 -22.65 -0.69
CA LYS A 9 5.61 -22.42 0.24
C LYS A 9 5.30 -21.17 1.06
N LYS A 10 5.48 -21.24 2.38
CA LYS A 10 5.24 -20.12 3.29
C LYS A 10 6.24 -19.00 2.99
N GLU A 11 5.79 -17.97 2.27
CA GLU A 11 6.59 -16.79 2.00
C GLU A 11 6.40 -15.77 3.10
N ILE A 12 7.48 -15.37 3.75
CA ILE A 12 7.46 -14.35 4.81
C ILE A 12 7.90 -13.02 4.21
N CYS A 13 7.06 -12.00 4.38
CA CYS A 13 7.37 -10.65 3.93
C CYS A 13 8.60 -10.10 4.68
N GLN A 14 9.56 -9.55 3.97
CA GLN A 14 10.77 -8.96 4.55
C GLN A 14 10.49 -7.80 5.53
N TYR A 15 9.34 -7.14 5.39
CA TYR A 15 8.93 -6.03 6.25
C TYR A 15 8.06 -6.47 7.45
N SER A 16 7.77 -7.77 7.58
CA SER A 16 6.79 -8.30 8.55
C SER A 16 7.02 -7.90 10.01
N LYS A 17 8.28 -7.69 10.41
CA LYS A 17 8.63 -7.31 11.79
C LYS A 17 8.29 -5.87 12.16
N ARG A 18 8.09 -4.99 11.18
CA ARG A 18 7.89 -3.54 11.38
C ARG A 18 6.62 -3.01 10.74
N CYS A 19 6.23 -3.59 9.58
CA CYS A 19 5.03 -3.21 8.87
C CYS A 19 3.80 -3.91 9.45
N GLY A 20 2.88 -3.17 10.05
CA GLY A 20 1.60 -3.66 10.58
C GLY A 20 0.51 -3.90 9.53
N GLY A 21 0.83 -3.86 8.22
CA GLY A 21 -0.16 -3.89 7.14
C GLY A 21 -0.86 -5.24 6.90
N CYS A 22 -0.39 -6.35 7.52
CA CYS A 22 -0.88 -7.71 7.28
C CYS A 22 -1.13 -8.45 8.60
N ALA A 23 -2.40 -8.57 9.00
CA ALA A 23 -2.81 -9.23 10.25
C ALA A 23 -2.50 -10.75 10.30
N PHE A 24 -2.37 -11.41 9.15
CA PHE A 24 -2.11 -12.85 9.04
C PHE A 24 -0.69 -13.16 8.55
N GLN A 25 0.24 -12.27 8.80
CA GLN A 25 1.63 -12.47 8.39
C GLN A 25 2.23 -13.70 9.10
N GLY A 26 2.92 -14.53 8.32
CA GLY A 26 3.53 -15.76 8.84
C GLY A 26 2.60 -16.98 8.88
N MET A 27 1.32 -16.85 8.50
CA MET A 27 0.41 -17.98 8.27
C MET A 27 0.40 -18.38 6.80
N SER A 28 0.28 -19.68 6.50
CA SER A 28 -0.01 -20.13 5.14
C SER A 28 -1.37 -19.62 4.68
N TYR A 29 -1.60 -19.58 3.37
CA TYR A 29 -2.90 -19.11 2.86
C TYR A 29 -4.04 -20.02 3.29
N GLU A 30 -3.82 -21.30 3.37
CA GLU A 30 -4.76 -22.31 3.89
C GLU A 30 -5.13 -22.03 5.35
N GLU A 31 -4.14 -21.82 6.22
CA GLU A 31 -4.35 -21.44 7.62
C GLU A 31 -5.16 -20.13 7.76
N GLN A 32 -4.86 -19.13 6.90
CA GLN A 32 -5.62 -17.88 6.85
C GLN A 32 -7.09 -18.11 6.47
N LEU A 33 -7.38 -18.97 5.48
CA LEU A 33 -8.74 -19.29 5.07
C LEU A 33 -9.50 -20.01 6.19
N GLU A 34 -8.88 -20.98 6.85
CA GLU A 34 -9.46 -21.70 7.99
C GLU A 34 -9.79 -20.75 9.13
N GLN A 35 -8.85 -19.87 9.50
CA GLN A 35 -9.06 -18.89 10.56
C GLN A 35 -10.21 -17.92 10.23
N LYS A 36 -10.29 -17.42 9.01
CA LYS A 36 -11.37 -16.56 8.54
C LYS A 36 -12.71 -17.29 8.56
N GLN A 37 -12.76 -18.52 8.06
CA GLN A 37 -13.97 -19.35 8.05
C GLN A 37 -14.44 -19.62 9.48
N LYS A 38 -13.54 -19.94 10.39
CA LYS A 38 -13.83 -20.17 11.81
C LYS A 38 -14.41 -18.91 12.47
N THR A 39 -13.83 -17.76 12.18
CA THR A 39 -14.27 -16.47 12.69
C THR A 39 -15.70 -16.14 12.22
N VAL A 40 -15.97 -16.28 10.93
CA VAL A 40 -17.31 -16.04 10.36
C VAL A 40 -18.34 -17.01 10.94
N LYS A 41 -18.02 -18.30 11.01
CA LYS A 41 -18.89 -19.30 11.66
C LYS A 41 -19.21 -18.93 13.11
N LYS A 42 -18.22 -18.46 13.88
CA LYS A 42 -18.42 -18.03 15.27
C LYS A 42 -19.44 -16.91 15.41
N TYR A 43 -19.34 -15.89 14.56
CA TYR A 43 -20.24 -14.72 14.61
C TYR A 43 -21.65 -15.02 14.07
N LEU A 44 -21.76 -15.83 13.01
CA LEU A 44 -23.02 -16.07 12.33
C LEU A 44 -23.80 -17.29 12.85
N LYS A 45 -23.22 -18.11 13.75
CA LYS A 45 -23.81 -19.39 14.19
C LYS A 45 -25.25 -19.31 14.72
N LYS A 46 -25.68 -18.14 15.24
CA LYS A 46 -27.03 -17.92 15.76
C LYS A 46 -28.05 -17.54 14.67
N TYR A 47 -27.59 -17.17 13.49
CA TYR A 47 -28.42 -16.61 12.43
C TYR A 47 -28.46 -17.49 11.19
N VAL A 48 -27.28 -17.96 10.75
CA VAL A 48 -27.17 -18.74 9.51
C VAL A 48 -25.90 -19.60 9.54
N LYS A 49 -25.94 -20.73 8.83
CA LYS A 49 -24.74 -21.54 8.53
C LYS A 49 -24.06 -20.94 7.30
N PRO A 50 -22.89 -20.32 7.44
CA PRO A 50 -22.20 -19.76 6.29
C PRO A 50 -21.63 -20.86 5.39
N ASP A 51 -21.64 -20.61 4.09
CA ASP A 51 -21.01 -21.45 3.10
C ASP A 51 -19.48 -21.50 3.25
N THR A 52 -18.84 -22.39 2.50
CA THR A 52 -17.39 -22.49 2.46
C THR A 52 -16.79 -21.23 1.85
N ILE A 53 -15.72 -20.72 2.45
CA ILE A 53 -15.02 -19.54 1.96
C ILE A 53 -14.49 -19.74 0.54
N VAL A 54 -14.78 -18.79 -0.34
CA VAL A 54 -14.23 -18.77 -1.69
C VAL A 54 -12.79 -18.27 -1.64
N ARG A 55 -11.87 -19.09 -2.11
CA ARG A 55 -10.44 -18.78 -2.12
C ARG A 55 -10.02 -17.98 -3.35
N MET A 56 -8.98 -17.16 -3.21
CA MET A 56 -8.29 -16.58 -4.36
C MET A 56 -7.33 -17.62 -4.96
N TYR A 57 -7.22 -17.64 -6.28
CA TYR A 57 -6.23 -18.45 -6.97
C TYR A 57 -4.81 -17.98 -6.68
N TYR A 58 -4.59 -16.63 -6.65
CA TYR A 58 -3.31 -16.00 -6.38
C TYR A 58 -3.48 -14.89 -5.35
N PRO A 59 -3.15 -15.13 -4.06
CA PRO A 59 -3.44 -14.20 -2.96
C PRO A 59 -2.37 -13.11 -2.77
N TYR A 60 -1.70 -12.71 -3.85
CA TYR A 60 -0.71 -11.65 -3.87
C TYR A 60 -1.13 -10.52 -4.82
N HIS A 61 -0.56 -9.33 -4.62
CA HIS A 61 -0.76 -8.15 -5.48
C HIS A 61 -2.24 -7.82 -5.76
N TYR A 62 -3.12 -8.12 -4.80
CA TYR A 62 -4.56 -7.89 -4.93
C TYR A 62 -5.02 -6.50 -4.47
N ARG A 63 -4.22 -5.84 -3.63
CA ARG A 63 -4.54 -4.52 -3.06
C ARG A 63 -4.36 -3.45 -4.13
N ASN A 64 -5.47 -2.95 -4.65
CA ASN A 64 -5.49 -1.97 -5.74
C ASN A 64 -5.50 -0.50 -5.28
N LYS A 65 -5.68 -0.24 -3.99
CA LYS A 65 -5.55 1.08 -3.36
C LYS A 65 -4.38 1.07 -2.40
N VAL A 66 -3.38 1.89 -2.66
CA VAL A 66 -2.16 2.02 -1.88
C VAL A 66 -2.01 3.47 -1.43
N ALA A 67 -1.66 3.68 -0.18
CA ALA A 67 -1.33 5.00 0.36
C ALA A 67 0.06 4.90 1.01
N ALA A 68 1.05 5.53 0.41
CA ALA A 68 2.41 5.56 0.92
C ALA A 68 2.72 6.90 1.58
N ALA A 69 3.25 6.86 2.79
CA ALA A 69 3.86 8.01 3.43
C ALA A 69 5.24 8.28 2.83
N PHE A 70 5.62 9.55 2.72
CA PHE A 70 6.91 9.97 2.19
C PHE A 70 7.73 10.65 3.29
N GLY A 71 9.01 10.31 3.35
CA GLY A 71 9.91 10.87 4.35
C GLY A 71 11.35 10.95 3.87
N ARG A 72 12.22 11.43 4.76
CA ARG A 72 13.65 11.56 4.50
C ARG A 72 14.44 11.04 5.69
N LEU A 73 15.41 10.19 5.43
CA LEU A 73 16.35 9.72 6.44
C LEU A 73 17.38 10.82 6.80
N ARG A 74 18.05 10.66 7.93
CA ARG A 74 19.11 11.60 8.39
C ARG A 74 20.26 11.76 7.39
N ASN A 75 20.56 10.73 6.62
CA ASN A 75 21.55 10.78 5.54
C ASN A 75 21.06 11.48 4.26
N GLY A 76 19.85 12.01 4.26
CA GLY A 76 19.25 12.72 3.14
C GLY A 76 18.52 11.87 2.12
N THR A 77 18.48 10.54 2.26
CA THR A 77 17.79 9.63 1.35
C THR A 77 16.27 9.76 1.50
N PHE A 78 15.56 9.94 0.38
CA PHE A 78 14.11 9.89 0.36
C PHE A 78 13.61 8.46 0.49
N ILE A 79 12.59 8.27 1.31
CA ILE A 79 11.94 6.97 1.53
C ILE A 79 10.43 7.12 1.32
N SER A 80 9.78 6.00 0.99
CA SER A 80 8.33 5.89 0.99
C SER A 80 7.90 4.53 1.53
N GLY A 81 6.72 4.46 2.12
CA GLY A 81 6.20 3.23 2.70
C GLY A 81 5.04 3.46 3.65
N THR A 82 4.92 2.66 4.69
CA THR A 82 3.88 2.79 5.71
C THR A 82 4.49 3.20 7.05
N TYR A 83 3.69 3.81 7.91
CA TYR A 83 4.13 4.07 9.28
C TYR A 83 4.23 2.77 10.07
N GLU A 84 5.26 2.66 10.88
CA GLU A 84 5.37 1.67 11.94
C GLU A 84 4.28 1.94 12.98
N GLU A 85 3.58 0.90 13.43
CA GLU A 85 2.41 1.02 14.30
C GLU A 85 2.69 1.91 15.52
N GLY A 86 1.78 2.86 15.79
CA GLY A 86 1.89 3.80 16.91
C GLY A 86 3.01 4.84 16.81
N THR A 87 3.62 5.02 15.62
CA THR A 87 4.73 5.97 15.44
C THR A 87 4.60 6.75 14.13
N HIS A 88 5.39 7.85 13.98
CA HIS A 88 5.59 8.56 12.72
C HIS A 88 6.80 8.04 11.93
N ARG A 89 7.40 6.93 12.35
CA ARG A 89 8.53 6.33 11.62
C ARG A 89 8.04 5.58 10.40
N ILE A 90 8.58 5.89 9.24
CA ILE A 90 8.25 5.22 7.99
C ILE A 90 9.08 3.95 7.87
N VAL A 91 8.43 2.84 7.64
CA VAL A 91 9.04 1.58 7.19
C VAL A 91 9.26 1.70 5.68
N PRO A 92 10.51 1.80 5.17
CA PRO A 92 10.73 1.91 3.74
C PRO A 92 10.27 0.64 3.03
N ILE A 93 9.39 0.78 2.04
CA ILE A 93 8.88 -0.34 1.24
C ILE A 93 9.22 -0.07 -0.22
N GLU A 94 9.98 -1.00 -0.82
CA GLU A 94 10.30 -0.95 -2.24
C GLU A 94 9.32 -1.78 -3.06
N SER A 95 8.89 -2.92 -2.52
CA SER A 95 7.91 -3.80 -3.14
C SER A 95 7.12 -4.52 -2.07
N CYS A 96 5.80 -4.50 -2.18
CA CYS A 96 4.89 -5.14 -1.25
C CYS A 96 4.28 -6.42 -1.85
N MET A 97 4.21 -7.49 -1.06
CA MET A 97 3.64 -8.77 -1.52
C MET A 97 2.15 -8.68 -1.87
N ILE A 98 1.41 -7.75 -1.28
CA ILE A 98 -0.05 -7.65 -1.48
C ILE A 98 -0.49 -6.43 -2.29
N GLU A 99 0.34 -5.40 -2.41
CA GLU A 99 0.04 -4.19 -3.19
C GLU A 99 0.20 -4.44 -4.69
N ASP A 100 -0.56 -3.71 -5.50
CA ASP A 100 -0.45 -3.79 -6.95
C ASP A 100 0.93 -3.32 -7.40
N LYS A 101 1.61 -4.09 -8.25
CA LYS A 101 2.97 -3.80 -8.72
C LYS A 101 3.10 -2.46 -9.45
N ASN A 102 2.03 -2.01 -10.13
CA ASN A 102 2.03 -0.70 -10.76
C ASN A 102 2.00 0.42 -9.72
N ALA A 103 1.28 0.23 -8.61
CA ALA A 103 1.29 1.19 -7.51
C ALA A 103 2.68 1.32 -6.89
N ASP A 104 3.35 0.21 -6.59
CA ASP A 104 4.74 0.19 -6.08
C ASP A 104 5.69 0.94 -7.04
N ARG A 105 5.58 0.66 -8.35
CA ARG A 105 6.40 1.31 -9.38
C ARG A 105 6.16 2.82 -9.44
N ILE A 106 4.90 3.26 -9.40
CA ILE A 106 4.54 4.69 -9.44
C ILE A 106 5.07 5.41 -8.21
N ILE A 107 4.89 4.83 -7.01
CA ILE A 107 5.39 5.38 -5.75
C ILE A 107 6.93 5.51 -5.79
N GLY A 108 7.62 4.47 -6.26
CA GLY A 108 9.07 4.48 -6.44
C GLY A 108 9.54 5.55 -7.42
N THR A 109 8.82 5.72 -8.55
CA THR A 109 9.11 6.78 -9.54
C THR A 109 8.96 8.17 -8.92
N ILE A 110 7.84 8.44 -8.23
CA ILE A 110 7.62 9.73 -7.56
C ILE A 110 8.72 10.00 -6.54
N ARG A 111 9.09 9.01 -5.73
CA ARG A 111 10.18 9.13 -4.77
C ARG A 111 11.51 9.52 -5.44
N GLY A 112 11.83 8.91 -6.58
CA GLY A 112 13.03 9.22 -7.35
C GLY A 112 13.06 10.65 -7.89
N LEU A 113 11.89 11.22 -8.20
CA LEU A 113 11.75 12.57 -8.76
C LEU A 113 11.86 13.69 -7.71
N LEU A 114 11.68 13.41 -6.42
CA LEU A 114 11.66 14.46 -5.37
C LEU A 114 12.89 15.34 -5.36
N LYS A 115 14.07 14.75 -5.60
CA LYS A 115 15.33 15.50 -5.61
C LYS A 115 15.41 16.48 -6.78
N SER A 116 15.06 16.04 -8.00
CA SER A 116 15.12 16.87 -9.20
C SER A 116 14.13 18.02 -9.18
N PHE A 117 12.95 17.79 -8.62
CA PHE A 117 11.92 18.84 -8.44
C PHE A 117 12.09 19.66 -7.15
N LYS A 118 13.15 19.42 -6.35
CA LYS A 118 13.41 20.11 -5.07
C LYS A 118 12.24 20.03 -4.10
N ILE A 119 11.44 18.96 -4.18
CA ILE A 119 10.29 18.75 -3.30
C ILE A 119 10.78 18.18 -1.97
N LYS A 120 10.43 18.84 -0.87
CA LYS A 120 10.69 18.36 0.50
C LYS A 120 9.53 17.45 0.92
N THR A 121 9.86 16.32 1.55
CA THR A 121 8.86 15.48 2.22
C THR A 121 8.38 16.17 3.49
N TYR A 122 7.09 16.00 3.79
CA TYR A 122 6.49 16.52 5.00
C TYR A 122 7.00 15.76 6.23
N ASP A 123 7.28 16.47 7.28
CA ASP A 123 7.69 15.93 8.57
C ASP A 123 6.56 16.19 9.57
N GLU A 124 5.97 15.13 10.13
CA GLU A 124 4.80 15.20 11.01
C GLU A 124 5.13 15.84 12.37
N ASP A 125 6.37 15.74 12.81
CA ASP A 125 6.79 16.26 14.12
C ASP A 125 7.08 17.76 14.06
N SER A 126 7.70 18.23 12.98
CA SER A 126 8.00 19.65 12.79
C SER A 126 6.93 20.44 12.05
N GLY A 127 6.02 19.76 11.35
CA GLY A 127 5.00 20.38 10.51
C GLY A 127 5.53 21.00 9.21
N TYR A 128 6.79 20.74 8.84
CA TYR A 128 7.41 21.32 7.64
C TYR A 128 7.55 20.31 6.51
N GLY A 129 7.49 20.84 5.29
CA GLY A 129 7.60 20.07 4.06
C GLY A 129 6.34 20.13 3.22
N LEU A 130 6.40 19.53 2.03
CA LEU A 130 5.30 19.61 1.07
C LEU A 130 4.61 18.25 0.87
N LEU A 131 5.35 17.24 0.37
CA LEU A 131 4.75 15.95 0.04
C LEU A 131 4.62 15.08 1.29
N ARG A 132 3.40 14.79 1.68
CA ARG A 132 3.04 14.00 2.86
C ARG A 132 2.77 12.54 2.48
N HIS A 133 1.82 12.31 1.57
CA HIS A 133 1.46 10.97 1.10
C HIS A 133 1.23 10.97 -0.41
N VAL A 134 1.37 9.79 -1.00
CA VAL A 134 0.90 9.49 -2.34
C VAL A 134 -0.09 8.35 -2.27
N LEU A 135 -1.31 8.59 -2.75
CA LEU A 135 -2.33 7.56 -2.89
C LEU A 135 -2.42 7.15 -4.35
N VAL A 136 -2.29 5.86 -4.61
CA VAL A 136 -2.44 5.27 -5.95
C VAL A 136 -3.61 4.30 -5.93
N ARG A 137 -4.49 4.42 -6.91
CA ARG A 137 -5.58 3.47 -7.13
C ARG A 137 -5.49 2.92 -8.55
N VAL A 138 -5.40 1.60 -8.68
CA VAL A 138 -5.27 0.90 -9.96
C VAL A 138 -6.58 0.21 -10.31
N GLY A 139 -7.18 0.58 -11.44
CA GLY A 139 -8.37 -0.09 -12.00
C GLY A 139 -7.97 -1.36 -12.74
N LYS A 140 -8.24 -2.54 -12.15
CA LYS A 140 -7.82 -3.81 -12.76
C LYS A 140 -8.50 -4.11 -14.12
N LYS A 141 -9.76 -3.72 -14.26
CA LYS A 141 -10.51 -3.87 -15.53
C LYS A 141 -10.27 -2.72 -16.49
N SER A 142 -10.42 -1.48 -16.03
CA SER A 142 -10.25 -0.27 -16.86
C SER A 142 -8.81 0.00 -17.25
N LYS A 143 -7.82 -0.54 -16.50
CA LYS A 143 -6.38 -0.24 -16.64
C LYS A 143 -6.00 1.21 -16.33
N GLU A 144 -6.94 2.00 -15.87
CA GLU A 144 -6.72 3.38 -15.45
C GLU A 144 -6.02 3.43 -14.10
N VAL A 145 -5.28 4.51 -13.88
CA VAL A 145 -4.59 4.75 -12.61
C VAL A 145 -4.91 6.15 -12.13
N LEU A 146 -5.42 6.24 -10.91
CA LEU A 146 -5.58 7.50 -10.19
C LEU A 146 -4.40 7.67 -9.24
N VAL A 147 -3.73 8.82 -9.33
CA VAL A 147 -2.66 9.23 -8.41
C VAL A 147 -3.08 10.50 -7.70
N VAL A 148 -3.07 10.48 -6.36
CA VAL A 148 -3.38 11.65 -5.53
C VAL A 148 -2.16 11.99 -4.70
N LEU A 149 -1.68 13.24 -4.82
CA LEU A 149 -0.64 13.80 -3.99
C LEU A 149 -1.28 14.49 -2.79
N VAL A 150 -0.98 14.05 -1.58
CA VAL A 150 -1.40 14.70 -0.35
C VAL A 150 -0.29 15.64 0.10
N LEU A 151 -0.60 16.92 0.15
CA LEU A 151 0.39 17.98 0.37
C LEU A 151 0.13 18.68 1.70
N GLY A 152 1.19 19.16 2.35
CA GLY A 152 1.13 20.01 3.53
C GLY A 152 0.81 21.48 3.22
N SER A 153 0.76 21.86 1.93
CA SER A 153 0.42 23.20 1.46
C SER A 153 -0.37 23.10 0.15
N PRO A 154 -1.33 23.99 -0.11
CA PRO A 154 -2.11 24.01 -1.34
C PRO A 154 -1.30 24.45 -2.58
N VAL A 155 -0.09 24.96 -2.39
CA VAL A 155 0.74 25.50 -3.49
C VAL A 155 1.88 24.55 -3.79
N LEU A 156 1.90 24.02 -5.02
CA LEU A 156 3.06 23.33 -5.56
C LEU A 156 4.12 24.38 -5.99
N PRO A 157 5.42 24.18 -5.69
CA PRO A 157 6.46 25.03 -6.27
C PRO A 157 6.35 24.97 -7.79
N SER A 158 6.04 26.09 -8.42
CA SER A 158 6.01 26.19 -9.87
C SER A 158 7.44 26.10 -10.41
N SER A 159 7.85 24.92 -10.87
CA SER A 159 8.94 24.84 -11.85
C SER A 159 8.37 25.29 -13.18
N GLY A 160 8.61 26.52 -13.57
CA GLY A 160 8.28 27.20 -14.81
C GLY A 160 7.31 26.47 -15.78
N ASN A 161 6.17 27.10 -16.07
CA ASN A 161 5.30 26.82 -17.22
C ASN A 161 4.47 25.52 -17.26
N TYR A 162 3.96 25.01 -16.17
CA TYR A 162 2.81 24.11 -16.26
C TYR A 162 1.51 24.91 -16.17
N LYS A 163 0.88 25.14 -17.33
CA LYS A 163 -0.52 25.61 -17.40
C LYS A 163 -1.39 24.47 -16.89
N TYR A 164 -2.06 24.67 -15.74
CA TYR A 164 -3.19 23.85 -15.33
C TYR A 164 -4.23 23.91 -16.47
N ARG A 165 -4.54 22.79 -17.08
CA ARG A 165 -5.80 22.67 -17.83
C ARG A 165 -6.87 22.27 -16.82
N ASP A 166 -7.69 23.24 -16.44
CA ASP A 166 -8.97 22.94 -15.81
C ASP A 166 -9.82 22.16 -16.82
N GLN A 167 -9.87 20.85 -16.65
CA GLN A 167 -10.84 19.98 -17.29
C GLN A 167 -11.70 19.35 -16.21
N CYS A 168 -12.50 20.18 -15.54
CA CYS A 168 -13.72 19.76 -14.87
C CYS A 168 -14.88 20.42 -15.63
N GLN A 169 -15.43 19.69 -16.59
CA GLN A 169 -16.81 19.85 -17.06
C GLN A 169 -17.53 18.52 -16.88
#